data_eb4eeec57c239e444ea11eb9d3e2b8d1
#
_entry.id   eb4eeec57c239e444ea11eb9d3e2b8d1
#
_cell.length_a   1.000
_cell.length_b   1.000
_cell.length_c   1.000
_cell.angle_alpha   90.00
_cell.angle_beta   90.00
_cell.angle_gamma   90.00
#
_symmetry.space_group_name_H-M   'P 1'
#
loop_
_entity.id
_entity.type
_entity.pdbx_description
1 polymer ?
#
loop_
_entity_poly.entity_id
_entity_poly.type
_entity_poly.pdbx_seq_one_letter_code
_entity_poly.pdbx_strand_id
1 'polypeptide(L)'
;MRESEIVLDFAIQVRRALELQGFQVVQTRQGNENPSFDDRSATANAQRGAVFVTLHISSTGLPGTARVYVNSDLLPVANSNGLIPWDRAQAPFLGLSRTFGDLVQGFLTQRFKGSPDAAQTASVRQLRTTAAPAIAVEISSVTVEDRAELDRMAPGVADAIGRGAAAFKPSYIVPNTPGALP
;
A
#
# COMPACT_ATOMS: atom_id res chain seq x y z
N MET A 1 -0.38 -22.53 8.81
CA MET A 1 0.34 -21.60 7.92
C MET A 1 0.21 -20.20 8.51
N ARG A 2 1.27 -19.38 8.48
CA ARG A 2 1.22 -18.05 9.09
C ARG A 2 0.87 -17.01 8.03
N GLU A 3 0.02 -16.03 8.36
CA GLU A 3 -0.28 -14.89 7.47
C GLU A 3 1.00 -14.25 6.91
N SER A 4 2.02 -14.12 7.75
CA SER A 4 3.29 -13.52 7.38
C SER A 4 4.02 -14.23 6.24
N GLU A 5 3.88 -15.54 6.10
CA GLU A 5 4.48 -16.34 5.02
C GLU A 5 3.73 -16.11 3.71
N ILE A 6 2.39 -16.10 3.77
CA ILE A 6 1.53 -15.85 2.61
C ILE A 6 1.76 -14.45 2.07
N VAL A 7 1.78 -13.45 2.96
CA VAL A 7 2.03 -12.04 2.59
C VAL A 7 3.40 -11.88 1.92
N LEU A 8 4.41 -12.64 2.36
CA LEU A 8 5.73 -12.59 1.72
C LEU A 8 5.69 -13.12 0.28
N ASP A 9 4.96 -14.21 0.03
CA ASP A 9 4.78 -14.77 -1.32
C ASP A 9 4.04 -13.78 -2.24
N PHE A 10 2.99 -13.12 -1.73
CA PHE A 10 2.34 -12.01 -2.45
C PHE A 10 3.32 -10.87 -2.74
N ALA A 11 4.11 -10.46 -1.76
CA ALA A 11 5.08 -9.37 -1.92
C ALA A 11 6.13 -9.68 -3.01
N ILE A 12 6.55 -10.93 -3.16
CA ILE A 12 7.46 -11.35 -4.23
C ILE A 12 6.81 -11.17 -5.61
N GLN A 13 5.53 -11.53 -5.76
CA GLN A 13 4.81 -11.35 -7.03
C GLN A 13 4.54 -9.87 -7.32
N VAL A 14 4.14 -9.09 -6.32
CA VAL A 14 3.95 -7.64 -6.43
C VAL A 14 5.25 -6.95 -6.81
N ARG A 15 6.37 -7.33 -6.20
CA ARG A 15 7.70 -6.83 -6.57
C ARG A 15 7.96 -7.04 -8.06
N ARG A 16 7.78 -8.26 -8.57
CA ARG A 16 8.01 -8.58 -9.99
C ARG A 16 7.11 -7.76 -10.90
N ALA A 17 5.82 -7.61 -10.54
CA ALA A 17 4.88 -6.81 -11.32
C ALA A 17 5.27 -5.32 -11.37
N LEU A 18 5.74 -4.76 -10.26
CA LEU A 18 6.24 -3.38 -10.20
C LEU A 18 7.55 -3.20 -10.99
N GLU A 19 8.49 -4.14 -10.87
CA GLU A 19 9.75 -4.13 -11.62
C GLU A 19 9.50 -4.17 -13.13
N LEU A 20 8.51 -4.93 -13.61
CA LEU A 20 8.07 -4.94 -15.01
C LEU A 20 7.51 -3.59 -15.48
N GLN A 21 6.98 -2.77 -14.59
CA GLN A 21 6.54 -1.40 -14.86
C GLN A 21 7.66 -0.35 -14.70
N GLY A 22 8.90 -0.79 -14.48
CA GLY A 22 10.08 0.08 -14.38
C GLY A 22 10.25 0.74 -13.00
N PHE A 23 9.66 0.18 -11.94
CA PHE A 23 9.91 0.62 -10.58
C PHE A 23 11.11 -0.10 -9.97
N GLN A 24 11.86 0.59 -9.12
CA GLN A 24 12.78 -0.04 -8.18
C GLN A 24 12.00 -0.38 -6.91
N VAL A 25 12.09 -1.62 -6.44
CA VAL A 25 11.32 -2.09 -5.29
C VAL A 25 12.23 -2.38 -4.11
N VAL A 26 11.94 -1.72 -2.98
CA VAL A 26 12.57 -1.98 -1.69
C VAL A 26 11.57 -2.72 -0.82
N GLN A 27 11.88 -3.94 -0.43
CA GLN A 27 11.04 -4.72 0.50
C GLN A 27 11.44 -4.41 1.94
N THR A 28 10.46 -4.17 2.80
CA THR A 28 10.68 -3.88 4.24
C THR A 28 11.06 -5.14 5.04
N ARG A 29 10.89 -6.33 4.45
CA ARG A 29 11.42 -7.61 4.94
C ARG A 29 11.61 -8.58 3.79
N GLN A 30 12.54 -9.51 3.92
CA GLN A 30 12.85 -10.50 2.88
C GLN A 30 12.68 -11.95 3.36
N GLY A 31 12.44 -12.15 4.64
CA GLY A 31 12.30 -13.48 5.27
C GLY A 31 11.39 -13.43 6.49
N ASN A 32 11.77 -14.17 7.53
CA ASN A 32 11.01 -14.29 8.78
C ASN A 32 11.22 -13.11 9.75
N GLU A 33 11.91 -12.07 9.32
CA GLU A 33 12.06 -10.87 10.13
C GLU A 33 10.68 -10.26 10.41
N ASN A 34 10.54 -9.64 11.55
CA ASN A 34 9.32 -8.91 11.93
C ASN A 34 9.67 -7.46 12.27
N PRO A 35 10.05 -6.65 11.27
CA PRO A 35 10.32 -5.24 11.51
C PRO A 35 9.07 -4.54 12.07
N SER A 36 9.29 -3.63 13.01
CA SER A 36 8.21 -2.82 13.59
C SER A 36 7.54 -1.96 12.53
N PHE A 37 6.37 -1.41 12.84
CA PHE A 37 5.71 -0.45 11.94
C PHE A 37 6.60 0.77 11.67
N ASP A 38 7.32 1.22 12.68
CA ASP A 38 8.21 2.38 12.57
C ASP A 38 9.44 2.08 11.69
N ASP A 39 10.02 0.86 11.77
CA ASP A 39 11.11 0.44 10.89
C ASP A 39 10.66 0.39 9.42
N ARG A 40 9.43 -0.08 9.17
CA ARG A 40 8.87 -0.12 7.82
C ARG A 40 8.64 1.28 7.26
N SER A 41 8.07 2.17 8.09
CA SER A 41 7.88 3.58 7.73
C SER A 41 9.22 4.29 7.51
N ALA A 42 10.21 4.05 8.37
CA ALA A 42 11.56 4.61 8.20
C ALA A 42 12.21 4.16 6.88
N THR A 43 12.06 2.88 6.53
CA THR A 43 12.53 2.35 5.23
C THR A 43 11.88 3.09 4.07
N ALA A 44 10.55 3.29 4.10
CA ALA A 44 9.82 4.00 3.07
C ALA A 44 10.21 5.48 3.00
N ASN A 45 10.31 6.14 4.16
CA ASN A 45 10.62 7.57 4.28
C ASN A 45 12.06 7.91 3.84
N ALA A 46 12.95 6.93 3.85
CA ALA A 46 14.31 7.07 3.32
C ALA A 46 14.36 7.07 1.78
N GLN A 47 13.28 6.68 1.10
CA GLN A 47 13.23 6.58 -0.35
C GLN A 47 12.54 7.81 -0.95
N ARG A 48 13.30 8.63 -1.65
CA ARG A 48 12.75 9.82 -2.31
C ARG A 48 11.84 9.42 -3.47
N GLY A 49 10.65 10.01 -3.52
CA GLY A 49 9.71 9.76 -4.61
C GLY A 49 9.08 8.37 -4.61
N ALA A 50 9.16 7.66 -3.49
CA ALA A 50 8.56 6.36 -3.35
C ALA A 50 7.04 6.43 -3.19
N VAL A 51 6.38 5.33 -3.50
CA VAL A 51 5.04 4.97 -3.00
C VAL A 51 5.19 3.81 -2.04
N PHE A 52 4.31 3.72 -1.06
CA PHE A 52 4.31 2.65 -0.07
C PHE A 52 3.09 1.77 -0.22
N VAL A 53 3.30 0.45 -0.27
CA VAL A 53 2.23 -0.55 -0.32
C VAL A 53 2.46 -1.56 0.80
N THR A 54 1.46 -1.72 1.67
CA THR A 54 1.44 -2.82 2.64
C THR A 54 0.36 -3.83 2.28
N LEU A 55 0.64 -5.10 2.50
CA LEU A 55 -0.23 -6.23 2.14
C LEU A 55 -0.70 -6.93 3.41
N HIS A 56 -1.98 -7.27 3.46
CA HIS A 56 -2.60 -8.01 4.55
C HIS A 56 -3.53 -9.10 4.01
N ILE A 57 -3.63 -10.19 4.74
CA ILE A 57 -4.65 -11.21 4.53
C ILE A 57 -5.68 -11.09 5.64
N SER A 58 -6.95 -11.06 5.28
CA SER A 58 -8.05 -10.92 6.22
C SER A 58 -9.03 -12.08 6.10
N SER A 59 -9.54 -12.52 7.22
CA SER A 59 -10.68 -13.45 7.28
C SER A 59 -12.03 -12.73 7.28
N THR A 60 -12.02 -11.39 7.18
CA THR A 60 -13.23 -10.57 7.13
C THR A 60 -13.56 -10.18 5.70
N GLY A 61 -14.84 -9.90 5.45
CA GLY A 61 -15.33 -9.52 4.13
C GLY A 61 -15.72 -10.70 3.27
N LEU A 62 -16.05 -10.43 2.01
CA LEU A 62 -16.42 -11.47 1.04
C LEU A 62 -15.16 -12.20 0.57
N PRO A 63 -15.09 -13.53 0.69
CA PRO A 63 -13.96 -14.31 0.20
C PRO A 63 -13.70 -14.09 -1.29
N GLY A 64 -12.43 -14.17 -1.69
CA GLY A 64 -12.04 -13.99 -3.08
C GLY A 64 -12.05 -12.51 -3.54
N THR A 65 -12.20 -11.56 -2.61
CA THR A 65 -12.15 -10.13 -2.91
C THR A 65 -10.88 -9.49 -2.38
N ALA A 66 -10.56 -8.31 -2.93
CA ALA A 66 -9.47 -7.49 -2.44
C ALA A 66 -9.91 -6.03 -2.32
N ARG A 67 -9.41 -5.34 -1.31
CA ARG A 67 -9.74 -3.95 -1.04
C ARG A 67 -8.52 -3.13 -0.68
N VAL A 68 -8.55 -1.87 -1.10
CA VAL A 68 -7.52 -0.90 -0.77
C VAL A 68 -8.02 0.00 0.34
N TYR A 69 -7.17 0.22 1.33
CA TYR A 69 -7.38 1.23 2.35
C TYR A 69 -6.36 2.35 2.18
N VAL A 70 -6.84 3.57 2.33
CA VAL A 70 -6.03 4.77 2.54
C VAL A 70 -6.28 5.29 3.94
N ASN A 71 -5.32 6.04 4.47
CA ASN A 71 -5.51 6.56 5.82
C ASN A 71 -6.69 7.53 5.86
N SER A 72 -7.45 7.49 6.96
CA SER A 72 -8.50 8.48 7.23
C SER A 72 -7.89 9.87 7.39
N ASP A 73 -8.72 10.90 7.23
CA ASP A 73 -8.27 12.30 7.36
C ASP A 73 -7.55 12.52 8.69
N LEU A 74 -6.37 13.10 8.57
CA LEU A 74 -5.60 13.56 9.72
C LEU A 74 -5.91 15.03 9.95
N LEU A 75 -6.13 15.39 11.21
CA LEU A 75 -6.32 16.80 11.57
C LEU A 75 -5.17 17.65 11.02
N PRO A 76 -5.42 18.84 10.48
CA PRO A 76 -4.37 19.74 10.03
C PRO A 76 -3.32 19.95 11.12
N VAL A 77 -2.07 19.96 10.73
CA VAL A 77 -0.98 20.30 11.65
C VAL A 77 -1.00 21.81 11.83
N ALA A 78 -1.48 22.28 12.99
CA ALA A 78 -1.43 23.68 13.31
C ALA A 78 0.03 24.14 13.48
N ASN A 79 0.46 25.08 12.65
CA ASN A 79 1.70 25.86 12.71
C ASN A 79 2.89 25.23 13.47
N SER A 80 3.57 24.32 12.82
CA SER A 80 4.76 23.64 13.37
C SER A 80 6.08 24.15 12.75
N ASN A 81 6.14 25.42 12.30
CA ASN A 81 7.33 25.96 11.64
C ASN A 81 7.90 25.06 10.51
N GLY A 82 7.03 24.41 9.75
CA GLY A 82 7.39 23.49 8.68
C GLY A 82 7.72 22.06 9.14
N LEU A 83 7.71 21.79 10.44
CA LEU A 83 7.91 20.42 10.95
C LEU A 83 6.58 19.70 11.08
N ILE A 84 6.53 18.48 10.57
CA ILE A 84 5.35 17.61 10.68
C ILE A 84 5.65 16.56 11.77
N PRO A 85 4.79 16.41 12.79
CA PRO A 85 4.93 15.34 13.77
C PRO A 85 4.98 13.96 13.10
N TRP A 86 5.80 13.06 13.62
CA TRP A 86 5.99 11.72 13.08
C TRP A 86 4.68 10.95 12.84
N ASP A 87 3.78 11.05 13.81
CA ASP A 87 2.46 10.40 13.76
C ASP A 87 1.49 11.04 12.74
N ARG A 88 1.92 12.08 12.02
CA ARG A 88 1.19 12.79 10.98
C ARG A 88 1.96 12.93 9.68
N ALA A 89 3.03 12.15 9.51
CA ALA A 89 3.88 12.19 8.32
C ALA A 89 3.11 12.00 7.02
N GLN A 90 2.00 11.27 7.07
CA GLN A 90 1.10 11.02 5.93
C GLN A 90 0.26 12.24 5.52
N ALA A 91 0.05 13.23 6.39
CA ALA A 91 -0.93 14.32 6.13
C ALA A 91 -0.75 15.02 4.78
N PRO A 92 0.47 15.41 4.34
CA PRO A 92 0.67 16.04 3.02
C PRO A 92 0.38 15.12 1.83
N PHE A 93 0.38 13.81 2.05
CA PHE A 93 0.26 12.80 1.00
C PHE A 93 -1.13 12.17 0.90
N LEU A 94 -2.10 12.58 1.72
CA LEU A 94 -3.44 11.96 1.76
C LEU A 94 -4.15 12.02 0.40
N GLY A 95 -4.11 13.16 -0.28
CA GLY A 95 -4.72 13.30 -1.61
C GLY A 95 -4.08 12.38 -2.64
N LEU A 96 -2.75 12.30 -2.66
CA LEU A 96 -1.99 11.40 -3.54
C LEU A 96 -2.25 9.94 -3.19
N SER A 97 -2.32 9.60 -1.89
CA SER A 97 -2.66 8.24 -1.43
C SER A 97 -4.04 7.82 -1.90
N ARG A 98 -5.03 8.73 -1.87
CA ARG A 98 -6.37 8.45 -2.38
C ARG A 98 -6.36 8.21 -3.88
N THR A 99 -5.71 9.08 -4.66
CA THR A 99 -5.57 8.88 -6.11
C THR A 99 -4.91 7.55 -6.44
N PHE A 100 -3.82 7.22 -5.74
CA PHE A 100 -3.13 5.94 -5.91
C PHE A 100 -4.02 4.76 -5.53
N GLY A 101 -4.70 4.86 -4.38
CA GLY A 101 -5.61 3.82 -3.88
C GLY A 101 -6.77 3.55 -4.82
N ASP A 102 -7.40 4.59 -5.35
CA ASP A 102 -8.53 4.46 -6.28
C ASP A 102 -8.11 3.82 -7.60
N LEU A 103 -6.91 4.14 -8.12
CA LEU A 103 -6.36 3.50 -9.31
C LEU A 103 -6.11 2.00 -9.09
N VAL A 104 -5.47 1.64 -7.99
CA VAL A 104 -5.25 0.21 -7.65
C VAL A 104 -6.58 -0.50 -7.42
N GLN A 105 -7.51 0.12 -6.67
CA GLN A 105 -8.82 -0.47 -6.40
C GLN A 105 -9.61 -0.71 -7.69
N GLY A 106 -9.58 0.21 -8.63
CA GLY A 106 -10.24 0.04 -9.93
C GLY A 106 -9.77 -1.20 -10.70
N PHE A 107 -8.46 -1.49 -10.67
CA PHE A 107 -7.94 -2.72 -11.28
C PHE A 107 -8.30 -3.98 -10.48
N LEU A 108 -8.35 -3.90 -9.15
CA LEU A 108 -8.80 -5.01 -8.30
C LEU A 108 -10.27 -5.35 -8.53
N THR A 109 -11.14 -4.34 -8.64
CA THR A 109 -12.59 -4.51 -8.89
C THR A 109 -12.86 -5.18 -10.23
N GLN A 110 -12.10 -4.84 -11.27
CA GLN A 110 -12.20 -5.50 -12.57
C GLN A 110 -11.81 -6.98 -12.51
N ARG A 111 -10.95 -7.36 -11.60
CA ARG A 111 -10.39 -8.71 -11.49
C ARG A 111 -11.13 -9.59 -10.49
N PHE A 112 -11.56 -9.01 -9.38
CA PHE A 112 -12.17 -9.74 -8.25
C PHE A 112 -13.60 -9.24 -8.01
N LYS A 113 -14.56 -10.00 -8.54
CA LYS A 113 -15.99 -9.67 -8.42
C LYS A 113 -16.42 -9.57 -6.95
N GLY A 114 -17.08 -8.49 -6.61
CA GLY A 114 -17.52 -8.20 -5.24
C GLY A 114 -16.52 -7.38 -4.43
N SER A 115 -15.37 -7.04 -5.01
CA SER A 115 -14.48 -6.01 -4.44
C SER A 115 -15.13 -4.63 -4.53
N PRO A 116 -14.85 -3.70 -3.59
CA PRO A 116 -15.36 -2.32 -3.64
C PRO A 116 -14.95 -1.58 -4.92
N ASP A 117 -15.77 -0.62 -5.35
CA ASP A 117 -15.50 0.18 -6.55
C ASP A 117 -14.44 1.28 -6.34
N ALA A 118 -14.20 1.67 -5.10
CA ALA A 118 -13.22 2.69 -4.73
C ALA A 118 -12.45 2.30 -3.47
N ALA A 119 -11.28 2.90 -3.27
CA ALA A 119 -10.51 2.74 -2.05
C ALA A 119 -11.29 3.23 -0.83
N GLN A 120 -11.18 2.50 0.26
CA GLN A 120 -11.84 2.79 1.53
C GLN A 120 -10.91 3.56 2.46
N THR A 121 -11.48 4.29 3.42
CA THR A 121 -10.71 4.96 4.47
C THR A 121 -10.72 4.15 5.75
N ALA A 122 -9.55 4.04 6.38
CA ALA A 122 -9.41 3.45 7.70
C ALA A 122 -8.25 4.11 8.47
N SER A 123 -8.30 4.01 9.79
CA SER A 123 -7.17 4.45 10.61
C SER A 123 -6.09 3.37 10.63
N VAL A 124 -5.20 3.38 9.62
CA VAL A 124 -4.13 2.41 9.49
C VAL A 124 -2.84 3.01 10.06
N ARG A 125 -2.38 2.48 11.20
CA ARG A 125 -1.21 3.00 11.92
C ARG A 125 0.03 3.10 11.02
N GLN A 126 0.30 2.07 10.25
CA GLN A 126 1.49 2.01 9.40
C GLN A 126 1.49 3.07 8.28
N LEU A 127 0.31 3.40 7.72
CA LEU A 127 0.21 4.45 6.71
C LEU A 127 0.45 5.82 7.33
N ARG A 128 -0.03 6.06 8.55
CA ARG A 128 0.00 7.36 9.22
C ARG A 128 1.42 7.92 9.41
N THR A 129 2.40 7.05 9.65
CA THR A 129 3.80 7.41 9.86
C THR A 129 4.64 7.40 8.58
N THR A 130 4.02 7.19 7.41
CA THR A 130 4.70 7.12 6.11
C THR A 130 4.61 8.46 5.37
N ALA A 131 5.74 9.10 5.12
CA ALA A 131 5.86 10.36 4.40
C ALA A 131 5.97 10.15 2.87
N ALA A 132 4.99 9.42 2.31
CA ALA A 132 4.88 9.11 0.88
C ALA A 132 3.42 8.77 0.56
N PRO A 133 2.98 8.79 -0.72
CA PRO A 133 1.70 8.18 -1.09
C PRO A 133 1.67 6.73 -0.66
N ALA A 134 0.67 6.33 0.14
CA ALA A 134 0.67 5.05 0.83
C ALA A 134 -0.71 4.40 0.86
N ILE A 135 -0.75 3.09 0.61
CA ILE A 135 -1.96 2.27 0.62
C ILE A 135 -1.74 0.97 1.39
N ALA A 136 -2.81 0.44 1.95
CA ALA A 136 -2.87 -0.93 2.46
C ALA A 136 -3.81 -1.75 1.55
N VAL A 137 -3.34 -2.89 1.07
CA VAL A 137 -4.14 -3.82 0.27
C VAL A 137 -4.47 -5.02 1.13
N GLU A 138 -5.75 -5.25 1.36
CA GLU A 138 -6.28 -6.38 2.11
C GLU A 138 -6.89 -7.39 1.14
N ILE A 139 -6.44 -8.63 1.23
CA ILE A 139 -6.95 -9.76 0.45
C ILE A 139 -7.82 -10.59 1.37
N SER A 140 -9.09 -10.79 1.00
CA SER A 140 -10.06 -11.53 1.81
C SER A 140 -10.08 -13.00 1.43
N SER A 141 -9.91 -13.86 2.43
CA SER A 141 -10.04 -15.31 2.33
C SER A 141 -10.97 -15.82 3.42
N VAL A 142 -11.62 -16.95 3.20
CA VAL A 142 -12.52 -17.58 4.20
C VAL A 142 -11.73 -18.00 5.43
N THR A 143 -10.53 -18.53 5.20
CA THR A 143 -9.56 -18.86 6.24
C THR A 143 -8.17 -18.58 5.71
N VAL A 144 -7.25 -18.25 6.60
CA VAL A 144 -5.81 -18.14 6.26
C VAL A 144 -5.26 -19.49 5.75
N GLU A 145 -6.03 -20.57 5.94
CA GLU A 145 -5.70 -21.93 5.53
C GLU A 145 -6.09 -22.24 4.08
N ASP A 146 -6.93 -21.42 3.44
CA ASP A 146 -7.26 -21.60 2.01
C ASP A 146 -6.15 -21.07 1.10
N ARG A 147 -5.01 -21.76 1.17
CA ARG A 147 -3.83 -21.44 0.41
C ARG A 147 -4.07 -21.47 -1.09
N ALA A 148 -4.86 -22.43 -1.58
CA ALA A 148 -5.11 -22.59 -3.00
C ALA A 148 -5.88 -21.40 -3.60
N GLU A 149 -6.83 -20.82 -2.85
CA GLU A 149 -7.52 -19.59 -3.26
C GLU A 149 -6.56 -18.41 -3.31
N LEU A 150 -5.80 -18.22 -2.25
CA LEU A 150 -4.82 -17.13 -2.15
C LEU A 150 -3.76 -17.21 -3.27
N ASP A 151 -3.25 -18.40 -3.57
CA ASP A 151 -2.29 -18.61 -4.66
C ASP A 151 -2.89 -18.26 -6.02
N ARG A 152 -4.19 -18.53 -6.24
CA ARG A 152 -4.90 -18.11 -7.46
C ARG A 152 -5.10 -16.59 -7.53
N MET A 153 -5.27 -15.92 -6.40
CA MET A 153 -5.46 -14.46 -6.35
C MET A 153 -4.15 -13.68 -6.54
N ALA A 154 -3.03 -14.23 -6.10
CA ALA A 154 -1.76 -13.51 -6.00
C ALA A 154 -1.29 -12.87 -7.33
N PRO A 155 -1.34 -13.54 -8.50
CA PRO A 155 -0.98 -12.90 -9.76
C PRO A 155 -1.89 -11.73 -10.13
N GLY A 156 -3.19 -11.85 -9.86
CA GLY A 156 -4.18 -10.80 -10.12
C GLY A 156 -4.01 -9.57 -9.24
N VAL A 157 -3.71 -9.78 -7.96
CA VAL A 157 -3.40 -8.69 -7.01
C VAL A 157 -2.11 -7.98 -7.43
N ALA A 158 -1.08 -8.74 -7.77
CA ALA A 158 0.20 -8.20 -8.23
C ALA A 158 0.05 -7.35 -9.50
N ASP A 159 -0.68 -7.85 -10.50
CA ASP A 159 -0.98 -7.11 -11.74
C ASP A 159 -1.74 -5.81 -11.46
N ALA A 160 -2.77 -5.86 -10.61
CA ALA A 160 -3.56 -4.68 -10.25
C ALA A 160 -2.71 -3.60 -9.55
N ILE A 161 -1.85 -3.99 -8.63
CA ILE A 161 -0.93 -3.05 -7.96
C ILE A 161 0.09 -2.48 -8.95
N GLY A 162 0.69 -3.30 -9.79
CA GLY A 162 1.66 -2.87 -10.80
C GLY A 162 1.06 -1.86 -11.78
N ARG A 163 -0.12 -2.15 -12.33
CA ARG A 163 -0.83 -1.26 -13.26
C ARG A 163 -1.32 0.01 -12.59
N GLY A 164 -1.83 -0.09 -11.36
CA GLY A 164 -2.25 1.06 -10.57
C GLY A 164 -1.10 2.01 -10.29
N ALA A 165 0.07 1.47 -9.92
CA ALA A 165 1.27 2.27 -9.71
C ALA A 165 1.77 2.93 -11.02
N ALA A 166 1.75 2.22 -12.14
CA ALA A 166 2.11 2.77 -13.43
C ALA A 166 1.16 3.91 -13.86
N ALA A 167 -0.15 3.73 -13.66
CA ALA A 167 -1.15 4.76 -13.93
C ALA A 167 -1.03 5.97 -12.99
N PHE A 168 -0.58 5.76 -11.76
CA PHE A 168 -0.37 6.83 -10.77
C PHE A 168 0.88 7.67 -11.05
N LYS A 169 1.93 7.10 -11.65
CA LYS A 169 3.23 7.74 -11.86
C LYS A 169 3.15 9.15 -12.45
N PRO A 170 2.31 9.47 -13.46
CA PRO A 170 2.20 10.83 -14.00
C PRO A 170 1.62 11.85 -13.00
N SER A 171 0.85 11.41 -12.02
CA SER A 171 0.21 12.26 -11.02
C SER A 171 1.12 12.60 -9.83
N TYR A 172 2.25 11.91 -9.71
CA TYR A 172 3.19 12.10 -8.60
C TYR A 172 4.46 12.80 -9.06
N ILE A 173 4.43 14.14 -9.02
CA ILE A 173 5.60 14.97 -9.29
C ILE A 173 6.42 15.07 -8.01
N VAL A 174 7.59 14.44 -8.00
CA VAL A 174 8.52 14.50 -6.87
C VAL A 174 9.17 15.88 -6.84
N PRO A 175 9.06 16.65 -5.75
CA PRO A 175 9.72 17.95 -5.65
C PRO A 175 11.24 17.83 -5.83
N ASN A 176 11.84 18.74 -6.61
CA ASN A 176 13.28 18.74 -6.85
C ASN A 176 14.09 19.10 -5.60
N THR A 177 13.52 19.86 -4.68
CA THR A 177 14.17 20.28 -3.44
C THR A 177 13.99 19.23 -2.35
N PRO A 178 15.05 18.74 -1.71
CA PRO A 178 14.93 17.86 -0.55
C PRO A 178 14.09 18.51 0.56
N GLY A 179 13.15 17.76 1.11
CA GLY A 179 12.26 18.25 2.19
C GLY A 179 11.08 19.11 1.73
N ALA A 180 10.97 19.44 0.45
CA ALA A 180 9.76 20.07 -0.07
C ALA A 180 8.60 19.05 -0.08
N LEU A 181 7.43 19.49 0.34
CA LEU A 181 6.19 18.70 0.29
C LEU A 181 5.61 18.73 -1.13
N PRO A 182 4.84 17.69 -1.51
CA PRO A 182 4.19 17.63 -2.82
C PRO A 182 3.09 18.68 -2.96
#